data_f8b1f68ea4f117c638af0c975892e3c7
#
_entry.id   f8b1f68ea4f117c638af0c975892e3c7
#
_cell.length_a   1.000
_cell.length_b   1.000
_cell.length_c   1.000
_cell.angle_alpha   90.00
_cell.angle_beta   90.00
_cell.angle_gamma   90.00
#
_symmetry.space_group_name_H-M   'P 1'
#
loop_
_entity.id
_entity.type
_entity.pdbx_description
1 polymer ?
#
loop_
_entity_poly.entity_id
_entity_poly.type
_entity_poly.pdbx_seq_one_letter_code
_entity_poly.pdbx_strand_id
1 'polypeptide(L)'
;SKKKEELPTGTCLILVTPDSERTMCTFLGTAGKINENDVDANAIKKSEIIFLEGYLWDEGDPKKAFDKAINNANKVAMSLSDQFCVDRHKPHFLELVKNKLDITFANEQEIMSLIDTKSFEDVINFAKDLKKLLVITRGEKGAVSINGNEITECGIKKNLKIVDLTGAG
;
A
#
# COMPACT_ATOMS: atom_id res chain seq x y z
N SER A 1 -21.14 3.38 5.22
CA SER A 1 -21.15 3.87 6.60
C SER A 1 -22.33 4.81 6.79
N LYS A 2 -23.05 4.69 7.89
CA LYS A 2 -24.28 5.48 8.15
C LYS A 2 -24.06 6.55 9.22
N LYS A 3 -22.83 6.90 9.53
CA LYS A 3 -22.56 7.95 10.49
C LYS A 3 -22.77 9.31 9.83
N LYS A 4 -23.60 10.18 10.44
CA LYS A 4 -23.59 11.61 10.17
C LYS A 4 -22.35 12.19 10.82
N GLU A 5 -21.32 12.43 10.01
CA GLU A 5 -20.12 13.11 10.44
C GLU A 5 -20.22 14.59 10.08
N GLU A 6 -19.55 15.45 10.82
CA GLU A 6 -19.46 16.89 10.51
C GLU A 6 -18.67 17.15 9.23
N LEU A 7 -17.74 16.23 8.90
CA LEU A 7 -16.94 16.30 7.67
C LEU A 7 -17.59 15.48 6.56
N PRO A 8 -17.48 15.92 5.30
CA PRO A 8 -17.91 15.14 4.14
C PRO A 8 -17.01 13.90 3.96
N THR A 9 -17.44 13.00 3.09
CA THR A 9 -16.58 11.93 2.58
C THR A 9 -15.37 12.50 1.85
N GLY A 10 -14.33 11.70 1.67
CA GLY A 10 -13.13 12.09 0.94
C GLY A 10 -13.44 12.51 -0.50
N THR A 11 -12.70 13.49 -0.99
CA THR A 11 -12.76 13.98 -2.37
C THR A 11 -11.35 14.13 -2.93
N CYS A 12 -11.18 13.95 -4.23
CA CYS A 12 -9.93 14.13 -4.90
C CYS A 12 -10.12 14.92 -6.21
N LEU A 13 -9.38 16.01 -6.37
CA LEU A 13 -9.22 16.69 -7.63
C LEU A 13 -8.00 16.13 -8.34
N ILE A 14 -8.20 15.61 -9.54
CA ILE A 14 -7.13 15.00 -10.34
C ILE A 14 -6.85 15.92 -11.52
N LEU A 15 -5.60 16.36 -11.65
CA LEU A 15 -5.09 17.17 -12.74
C LEU A 15 -4.24 16.28 -13.65
N VAL A 16 -4.66 16.08 -14.89
CA VAL A 16 -3.91 15.30 -15.89
C VAL A 16 -3.23 16.24 -16.87
N THR A 17 -1.92 16.08 -17.04
CA THR A 17 -1.10 16.89 -17.94
C THR A 17 -0.97 16.24 -19.33
N PRO A 18 -0.55 17.01 -20.38
CA PRO A 18 -0.47 16.48 -21.75
C PRO A 18 0.49 15.30 -21.94
N ASP A 19 1.43 15.09 -21.02
CA ASP A 19 2.33 13.94 -20.97
C ASP A 19 1.71 12.70 -20.30
N SER A 20 0.39 12.76 -20.00
CA SER A 20 -0.40 11.71 -19.33
C SER A 20 -0.08 11.53 -17.83
N GLU A 21 0.78 12.35 -17.24
CA GLU A 21 1.01 12.38 -15.81
C GLU A 21 -0.18 13.01 -15.08
N ARG A 22 -0.34 12.67 -13.80
CA ARG A 22 -1.41 13.22 -12.97
C ARG A 22 -0.87 13.73 -11.64
N THR A 23 -1.53 14.77 -11.15
CA THR A 23 -1.39 15.28 -9.78
C THR A 23 -2.71 15.12 -9.06
N MET A 24 -2.68 14.56 -7.87
CA MET A 24 -3.86 14.31 -7.05
C MET A 24 -3.91 15.24 -5.85
N CYS A 25 -4.93 16.11 -5.80
CA CYS A 25 -5.19 16.98 -4.65
C CYS A 25 -6.30 16.33 -3.80
N THR A 26 -5.89 15.54 -2.82
CA THR A 26 -6.80 14.71 -2.02
C THR A 26 -7.15 15.35 -0.69
N PHE A 27 -8.45 15.42 -0.40
CA PHE A 27 -8.99 15.70 0.92
C PHE A 27 -9.64 14.43 1.47
N LEU A 28 -9.07 13.84 2.52
CA LEU A 28 -9.53 12.56 3.05
C LEU A 28 -10.91 12.63 3.72
N GLY A 29 -11.29 13.81 4.24
CA GLY A 29 -12.57 13.97 4.92
C GLY A 29 -12.71 13.01 6.11
N THR A 30 -13.87 12.36 6.21
CA THR A 30 -14.13 11.37 7.27
C THR A 30 -13.27 10.12 7.17
N ALA A 31 -12.70 9.79 6.01
CA ALA A 31 -11.82 8.63 5.86
C ALA A 31 -10.54 8.78 6.71
N GLY A 32 -10.00 10.01 6.83
CA GLY A 32 -8.84 10.28 7.68
C GLY A 32 -9.13 10.27 9.19
N LYS A 33 -10.40 10.03 9.60
CA LYS A 33 -10.82 9.95 11.00
C LYS A 33 -11.13 8.55 11.47
N ILE A 34 -10.72 7.53 10.69
CA ILE A 34 -10.88 6.13 11.09
C ILE A 34 -10.17 5.87 12.42
N ASN A 35 -10.84 5.14 13.30
CA ASN A 35 -10.32 4.77 14.61
C ASN A 35 -10.71 3.33 14.97
N GLU A 36 -10.23 2.83 16.09
CA GLU A 36 -10.46 1.44 16.51
C GLU A 36 -11.94 1.04 16.65
N ASN A 37 -12.84 2.01 16.93
CA ASN A 37 -14.28 1.73 17.07
C ASN A 37 -14.96 1.50 15.72
N ASP A 38 -14.34 1.96 14.63
CA ASP A 38 -14.86 1.77 13.27
C ASP A 38 -14.50 0.38 12.71
N VAL A 39 -13.61 -0.36 13.39
CA VAL A 39 -13.14 -1.68 12.98
C VAL A 39 -14.00 -2.79 13.58
N ASP A 40 -14.73 -3.50 12.74
CA ASP A 40 -15.49 -4.70 13.13
C ASP A 40 -14.59 -5.94 13.17
N ALA A 41 -14.13 -6.29 14.37
CA ALA A 41 -13.28 -7.45 14.59
C ALA A 41 -13.95 -8.79 14.18
N ASN A 42 -15.29 -8.89 14.27
CA ASN A 42 -15.98 -10.12 13.89
C ASN A 42 -16.05 -10.29 12.38
N ALA A 43 -16.23 -9.20 11.65
CA ALA A 43 -16.15 -9.23 10.18
C ALA A 43 -14.74 -9.63 9.72
N ILE A 44 -13.70 -9.06 10.34
CA ILE A 44 -12.30 -9.37 10.03
C ILE A 44 -11.98 -10.85 10.29
N LYS A 45 -12.37 -11.40 11.44
CA LYS A 45 -12.15 -12.82 11.78
C LYS A 45 -12.81 -13.79 10.80
N LYS A 46 -13.89 -13.39 10.15
CA LYS A 46 -14.59 -14.19 9.13
C LYS A 46 -14.00 -14.05 7.73
N SER A 47 -13.13 -13.06 7.51
CA SER A 47 -12.47 -12.83 6.23
C SER A 47 -11.20 -13.67 6.13
N GLU A 48 -10.91 -14.17 4.93
CA GLU A 48 -9.65 -14.90 4.69
C GLU A 48 -8.45 -13.98 4.77
N ILE A 49 -8.62 -12.76 4.28
CA ILE A 49 -7.56 -11.75 4.21
C ILE A 49 -8.14 -10.35 4.40
N ILE A 50 -7.40 -9.46 5.03
CA ILE A 50 -7.67 -8.02 5.04
C ILE A 50 -6.63 -7.31 4.18
N PHE A 51 -7.07 -6.22 3.54
CA PHE A 51 -6.19 -5.33 2.79
C PHE A 51 -6.15 -3.96 3.45
N LEU A 52 -4.94 -3.46 3.69
CA LEU A 52 -4.67 -2.18 4.33
C LEU A 52 -3.94 -1.25 3.34
N GLU A 53 -4.17 0.04 3.48
CA GLU A 53 -3.47 1.06 2.70
C GLU A 53 -2.68 2.01 3.60
N GLY A 54 -1.42 2.24 3.27
CA GLY A 54 -0.50 3.07 4.04
C GLY A 54 -0.91 4.53 4.17
N TYR A 55 -1.70 5.04 3.22
CA TYR A 55 -2.18 6.43 3.26
C TYR A 55 -2.89 6.83 4.55
N LEU A 56 -3.66 5.92 5.14
CA LEU A 56 -4.41 6.21 6.36
C LEU A 56 -3.52 6.38 7.59
N TRP A 57 -2.26 6.04 7.48
CA TRP A 57 -1.30 6.20 8.58
C TRP A 57 -0.97 7.67 8.89
N ASP A 58 -1.28 8.60 7.99
CA ASP A 58 -0.89 10.00 8.08
C ASP A 58 -1.81 10.87 8.94
N GLU A 59 -3.08 10.50 9.16
CA GLU A 59 -4.07 11.33 9.83
C GLU A 59 -4.87 10.58 10.90
N GLY A 60 -5.31 11.31 11.94
CA GLY A 60 -6.20 10.82 12.98
C GLY A 60 -5.54 9.83 13.95
N ASP A 61 -6.31 8.82 14.36
CA ASP A 61 -5.85 7.71 15.21
C ASP A 61 -5.95 6.36 14.46
N PRO A 62 -5.47 6.29 13.21
CA PRO A 62 -5.58 5.10 12.38
C PRO A 62 -4.69 3.97 12.87
N LYS A 63 -3.59 4.28 13.56
CA LYS A 63 -2.68 3.25 14.06
C LYS A 63 -3.39 2.23 14.95
N LYS A 64 -4.25 2.67 15.86
CA LYS A 64 -5.03 1.75 16.71
C LYS A 64 -6.04 0.94 15.91
N ALA A 65 -6.64 1.55 14.85
CA ALA A 65 -7.51 0.84 13.93
C ALA A 65 -6.75 -0.25 13.17
N PHE A 66 -5.55 0.07 12.67
CA PHE A 66 -4.66 -0.89 12.00
C PHE A 66 -4.24 -2.01 12.94
N ASP A 67 -3.77 -1.68 14.15
CA ASP A 67 -3.36 -2.67 15.15
C ASP A 67 -4.53 -3.61 15.49
N LYS A 68 -5.73 -3.06 15.68
CA LYS A 68 -6.93 -3.88 15.92
C LYS A 68 -7.27 -4.77 14.72
N ALA A 69 -7.17 -4.25 13.51
CA ALA A 69 -7.44 -5.02 12.30
C ALA A 69 -6.42 -6.16 12.13
N ILE A 70 -5.13 -5.87 12.24
CA ILE A 70 -4.04 -6.84 12.12
C ILE A 70 -4.17 -7.95 13.18
N ASN A 71 -4.44 -7.57 14.44
CA ASN A 71 -4.55 -8.53 15.54
C ASN A 71 -5.76 -9.47 15.44
N ASN A 72 -6.75 -9.16 14.61
CA ASN A 72 -7.94 -9.99 14.40
C ASN A 72 -7.99 -10.67 13.04
N ALA A 73 -7.01 -10.44 12.16
CA ALA A 73 -6.96 -10.98 10.81
C ALA A 73 -6.37 -12.38 10.75
N ASN A 74 -6.86 -13.18 9.80
CA ASN A 74 -6.26 -14.47 9.45
C ASN A 74 -5.02 -14.28 8.60
N LYS A 75 -5.09 -13.36 7.62
CA LYS A 75 -3.98 -12.91 6.78
C LYS A 75 -4.06 -11.41 6.55
N VAL A 76 -2.91 -10.76 6.42
CA VAL A 76 -2.81 -9.33 6.23
C VAL A 76 -2.05 -9.01 4.95
N ALA A 77 -2.70 -8.27 4.06
CA ALA A 77 -2.07 -7.64 2.91
C ALA A 77 -2.04 -6.12 3.10
N MET A 78 -0.99 -5.46 2.66
CA MET A 78 -0.88 -4.02 2.74
C MET A 78 -0.17 -3.44 1.51
N SER A 79 -0.69 -2.31 1.00
CA SER A 79 0.04 -1.44 0.08
C SER A 79 0.83 -0.40 0.87
N LEU A 80 2.08 -0.16 0.47
CA LEU A 80 2.89 0.93 1.05
C LEU A 80 2.40 2.30 0.62
N SER A 81 1.58 2.36 -0.45
CA SER A 81 0.78 3.48 -0.93
C SER A 81 1.53 4.58 -1.65
N ASP A 82 2.49 5.23 -1.04
CA ASP A 82 3.41 6.15 -1.71
C ASP A 82 4.74 6.30 -0.94
N GLN A 83 5.74 6.87 -1.62
CA GLN A 83 7.06 7.08 -1.05
C GLN A 83 7.04 8.03 0.16
N PHE A 84 6.18 9.06 0.16
CA PHE A 84 6.11 10.00 1.28
C PHE A 84 5.58 9.35 2.55
N CYS A 85 4.61 8.43 2.42
CA CYS A 85 4.14 7.61 3.54
C CYS A 85 5.27 6.72 4.07
N VAL A 86 6.01 6.06 3.17
CA VAL A 86 7.17 5.23 3.54
C VAL A 86 8.21 6.06 4.28
N ASP A 87 8.60 7.20 3.74
CA ASP A 87 9.66 8.04 4.31
C ASP A 87 9.31 8.55 5.72
N ARG A 88 8.03 8.93 5.94
CA ARG A 88 7.56 9.40 7.24
C ARG A 88 7.43 8.29 8.27
N HIS A 89 7.02 7.09 7.85
CA HIS A 89 6.67 6.00 8.75
C HIS A 89 7.59 4.78 8.61
N LYS A 90 8.77 4.96 8.01
CA LYS A 90 9.73 3.90 7.67
C LYS A 90 9.93 2.85 8.77
N PRO A 91 10.24 3.21 10.03
CA PRO A 91 10.46 2.20 11.08
C PRO A 91 9.24 1.32 11.32
N HIS A 92 8.03 1.92 11.31
CA HIS A 92 6.78 1.19 11.49
C HIS A 92 6.45 0.29 10.30
N PHE A 93 6.58 0.83 9.07
CA PHE A 93 6.31 0.06 7.86
C PHE A 93 7.29 -1.11 7.72
N LEU A 94 8.56 -0.90 8.05
CA LEU A 94 9.55 -1.97 8.03
C LEU A 94 9.24 -3.06 9.08
N GLU A 95 8.78 -2.68 10.27
CA GLU A 95 8.33 -3.62 11.29
C GLU A 95 7.11 -4.42 10.81
N LEU A 96 6.11 -3.75 10.23
CA LEU A 96 4.93 -4.41 9.67
C LEU A 96 5.31 -5.43 8.59
N VAL A 97 6.10 -5.00 7.60
CA VAL A 97 6.56 -5.86 6.49
C VAL A 97 7.31 -7.09 7.02
N LYS A 98 8.22 -6.89 7.98
CA LYS A 98 9.01 -8.00 8.54
C LYS A 98 8.17 -8.95 9.38
N ASN A 99 7.24 -8.44 10.19
CA ASN A 99 6.69 -9.22 11.30
C ASN A 99 5.18 -9.45 11.23
N LYS A 100 4.42 -8.60 10.54
CA LYS A 100 2.95 -8.61 10.63
C LYS A 100 2.24 -8.92 9.31
N LEU A 101 2.81 -8.50 8.18
CA LEU A 101 2.17 -8.69 6.88
C LEU A 101 2.50 -10.06 6.30
N ASP A 102 1.54 -10.66 5.63
CA ASP A 102 1.71 -11.86 4.80
C ASP A 102 1.99 -11.49 3.35
N ILE A 103 1.39 -10.38 2.89
CA ILE A 103 1.55 -9.86 1.53
C ILE A 103 1.83 -8.37 1.59
N THR A 104 2.87 -7.92 0.91
CA THR A 104 3.18 -6.50 0.74
C THR A 104 3.12 -6.11 -0.73
N PHE A 105 2.39 -5.05 -1.04
CA PHE A 105 2.39 -4.40 -2.33
C PHE A 105 3.17 -3.09 -2.25
N ALA A 106 4.04 -2.87 -3.23
CA ALA A 106 4.84 -1.66 -3.32
C ALA A 106 5.19 -1.35 -4.77
N ASN A 107 5.55 -0.12 -5.09
CA ASN A 107 6.32 0.16 -6.29
C ASN A 107 7.84 0.05 -6.00
N GLU A 108 8.65 0.08 -7.09
CA GLU A 108 10.11 -0.04 -6.98
C GLU A 108 10.71 1.04 -6.05
N GLN A 109 10.21 2.28 -6.12
CA GLN A 109 10.71 3.40 -5.31
C GLN A 109 10.33 3.26 -3.83
N GLU A 110 9.11 2.86 -3.54
CA GLU A 110 8.62 2.65 -2.17
C GLU A 110 9.43 1.59 -1.44
N ILE A 111 9.63 0.43 -2.07
CA ILE A 111 10.37 -0.66 -1.42
C ILE A 111 11.85 -0.33 -1.28
N MET A 112 12.45 0.34 -2.27
CA MET A 112 13.85 0.79 -2.18
C MET A 112 14.03 1.83 -1.09
N SER A 113 13.08 2.78 -0.94
CA SER A 113 13.08 3.73 0.17
C SER A 113 12.92 3.03 1.52
N LEU A 114 12.03 2.05 1.62
CA LEU A 114 11.77 1.33 2.86
C LEU A 114 13.03 0.67 3.43
N ILE A 115 13.86 0.08 2.57
CA ILE A 115 15.07 -0.65 2.97
C ILE A 115 16.37 0.12 2.78
N ASP A 116 16.29 1.42 2.48
CA ASP A 116 17.44 2.31 2.27
C ASP A 116 18.44 1.83 1.22
N THR A 117 17.95 1.37 0.07
CA THR A 117 18.81 0.93 -1.04
C THR A 117 18.55 1.70 -2.33
N LYS A 118 19.53 1.63 -3.24
CA LYS A 118 19.40 2.06 -4.64
C LYS A 118 19.53 0.89 -5.63
N SER A 119 19.61 -0.33 -5.12
CA SER A 119 19.78 -1.55 -5.91
C SER A 119 18.52 -2.42 -5.84
N PHE A 120 17.98 -2.76 -7.00
CA PHE A 120 16.85 -3.70 -7.06
C PHE A 120 17.27 -5.14 -6.67
N GLU A 121 18.55 -5.48 -6.81
CA GLU A 121 19.08 -6.75 -6.34
C GLU A 121 19.00 -6.89 -4.81
N ASP A 122 19.24 -5.79 -4.07
CA ASP A 122 19.06 -5.78 -2.62
C ASP A 122 17.60 -5.98 -2.24
N VAL A 123 16.65 -5.45 -3.04
CA VAL A 123 15.21 -5.69 -2.85
C VAL A 123 14.89 -7.16 -3.02
N ILE A 124 15.45 -7.82 -4.05
CA ILE A 124 15.26 -9.26 -4.26
C ILE A 124 15.81 -10.06 -3.07
N ASN A 125 17.00 -9.73 -2.60
CA ASN A 125 17.62 -10.41 -1.46
C ASN A 125 16.80 -10.20 -0.18
N PHE A 126 16.38 -8.98 0.10
CA PHE A 126 15.48 -8.68 1.21
C PHE A 126 14.17 -9.49 1.14
N ALA A 127 13.54 -9.55 -0.03
CA ALA A 127 12.29 -10.29 -0.23
C ALA A 127 12.47 -11.81 -0.03
N LYS A 128 13.59 -12.37 -0.48
CA LYS A 128 13.92 -13.80 -0.24
C LYS A 128 14.05 -14.09 1.24
N ASP A 129 14.70 -13.22 1.99
CA ASP A 129 14.89 -13.37 3.43
C ASP A 129 13.60 -13.21 4.23
N LEU A 130 12.65 -12.38 3.75
CA LEU A 130 11.34 -12.22 4.37
C LEU A 130 10.53 -13.52 4.39
N LYS A 131 10.66 -14.37 3.36
CA LYS A 131 9.84 -15.59 3.17
C LYS A 131 8.33 -15.30 3.20
N LYS A 132 7.93 -14.15 2.69
CA LYS A 132 6.56 -13.64 2.58
C LYS A 132 6.37 -13.10 1.17
N LEU A 133 5.12 -12.99 0.73
CA LEU A 133 4.85 -12.51 -0.62
C LEU A 133 5.06 -10.99 -0.70
N LEU A 134 6.02 -10.58 -1.53
CA LEU A 134 6.24 -9.21 -1.92
C LEU A 134 5.91 -9.05 -3.41
N VAL A 135 5.00 -8.12 -3.72
CA VAL A 135 4.58 -7.80 -5.09
C VAL A 135 5.00 -6.38 -5.40
N ILE A 136 5.82 -6.22 -6.44
CA ILE A 136 6.44 -4.93 -6.78
C ILE A 136 6.06 -4.53 -8.20
N THR A 137 5.44 -3.36 -8.34
CA THR A 137 5.24 -2.72 -9.65
C THR A 137 6.47 -1.90 -10.02
N ARG A 138 6.83 -1.92 -11.32
CA ARG A 138 8.09 -1.37 -11.82
C ARG A 138 7.90 -0.50 -13.06
N GLY A 139 6.71 0.12 -13.19
CA GLY A 139 6.37 0.94 -14.33
C GLY A 139 6.52 0.16 -15.66
N GLU A 140 7.28 0.70 -16.59
CA GLU A 140 7.49 0.08 -17.91
C GLU A 140 8.18 -1.30 -17.86
N LYS A 141 8.82 -1.64 -16.76
CA LYS A 141 9.43 -2.97 -16.53
C LYS A 141 8.40 -4.03 -16.10
N GLY A 142 7.13 -3.63 -15.91
CA GLY A 142 6.06 -4.54 -15.48
C GLY A 142 5.99 -4.72 -13.96
N ALA A 143 5.84 -5.95 -13.52
CA ALA A 143 5.74 -6.29 -12.09
C ALA A 143 6.51 -7.57 -11.78
N VAL A 144 6.91 -7.71 -10.52
CA VAL A 144 7.53 -8.93 -10.01
C VAL A 144 6.90 -9.32 -8.69
N SER A 145 6.67 -10.61 -8.49
CA SER A 145 6.32 -11.17 -7.19
C SER A 145 7.43 -12.08 -6.69
N ILE A 146 7.73 -11.98 -5.40
CA ILE A 146 8.81 -12.74 -4.75
C ILE A 146 8.25 -13.36 -3.48
N ASN A 147 8.41 -14.68 -3.34
CA ASN A 147 8.05 -15.43 -2.14
C ASN A 147 9.18 -16.42 -1.82
N GLY A 148 10.07 -16.03 -0.93
CA GLY A 148 11.32 -16.78 -0.72
C GLY A 148 12.13 -16.88 -2.01
N ASN A 149 12.42 -18.09 -2.47
CA ASN A 149 13.17 -18.32 -3.70
C ASN A 149 12.31 -18.32 -4.98
N GLU A 150 11.00 -18.25 -4.84
CA GLU A 150 10.09 -18.21 -5.99
C GLU A 150 9.94 -16.77 -6.48
N ILE A 151 10.36 -16.52 -7.71
CA ILE A 151 10.29 -15.20 -8.36
C ILE A 151 9.49 -15.37 -9.64
N THR A 152 8.45 -14.56 -9.79
CA THR A 152 7.62 -14.51 -10.99
C THR A 152 7.60 -13.08 -11.53
N GLU A 153 7.92 -12.91 -12.80
CA GLU A 153 7.91 -11.61 -13.47
C GLU A 153 6.76 -11.57 -14.49
N CYS A 154 6.13 -10.41 -14.57
CA CYS A 154 5.09 -10.09 -15.55
C CYS A 154 5.44 -8.79 -16.27
N GLY A 155 5.58 -8.85 -17.58
CA GLY A 155 5.81 -7.65 -18.39
C GLY A 155 4.54 -6.86 -18.64
N ILE A 156 4.70 -5.67 -19.26
CA ILE A 156 3.58 -4.83 -19.66
C ILE A 156 3.00 -5.23 -21.01
N LYS A 157 1.75 -4.86 -21.26
CA LYS A 157 1.17 -4.92 -22.60
C LYS A 157 1.81 -3.85 -23.47
N LYS A 158 2.42 -4.25 -24.59
CA LYS A 158 3.08 -3.34 -25.55
C LYS A 158 2.05 -2.55 -26.37
N ASN A 159 2.49 -1.41 -26.90
CA ASN A 159 1.72 -0.57 -27.84
C ASN A 159 0.41 0.00 -27.28
N LEU A 160 0.37 0.31 -26.00
CA LEU A 160 -0.72 1.08 -25.40
C LEU A 160 -0.49 2.58 -25.68
N LYS A 161 -1.55 3.28 -26.13
CA LYS A 161 -1.58 4.74 -26.12
C LYS A 161 -2.00 5.16 -24.70
N ILE A 162 -1.05 5.67 -23.94
CA ILE A 162 -1.32 6.17 -22.59
C ILE A 162 -1.93 7.58 -22.74
N VAL A 163 -3.03 7.83 -22.02
CA VAL A 163 -3.74 9.11 -22.00
C VAL A 163 -3.83 9.65 -20.57
N ASP A 164 -3.90 8.76 -19.60
CA ASP A 164 -4.04 9.06 -18.18
C ASP A 164 -3.46 7.89 -17.37
N LEU A 165 -2.56 8.20 -16.43
CA LEU A 165 -1.93 7.22 -15.54
C LEU A 165 -2.69 7.04 -14.22
N THR A 166 -3.85 7.66 -14.03
CA THR A 166 -4.65 7.51 -12.82
C THR A 166 -5.08 6.06 -12.64
N GLY A 167 -4.69 5.45 -11.53
CA GLY A 167 -5.01 4.05 -11.22
C GLY A 167 -4.21 3.02 -12.01
N ALA A 168 -3.15 3.40 -12.69
CA ALA A 168 -2.32 2.47 -13.47
C ALA A 168 -1.42 1.55 -12.61
N GLY A 169 -1.39 1.75 -11.31
CA GLY A 169 -0.72 0.89 -10.34
C GLY A 169 0.73 1.26 -10.08
#